data_9e25199fb1fd9964f04fc91563deec06
#
_entry.id   9e25199fb1fd9964f04fc91563deec06
#
_cell.length_a   1.000
_cell.length_b   1.000
_cell.length_c   1.000
_cell.angle_alpha   90.00
_cell.angle_beta   90.00
_cell.angle_gamma   90.00
#
_symmetry.space_group_name_H-M   'P 1'
#
loop_
_entity.id
_entity.type
_entity.pdbx_description
1 polymer ?
#
loop_
_entity_poly.entity_id
_entity_poly.type
_entity_poly.pdbx_seq_one_letter_code
_entity_poly.pdbx_strand_id
1 'polypeptide(L)'
;AIGGDFKTFMSWADDVKKLEVRTNADNGRDARVARDFGACGIGLCRTEHMFFDEERIFNFRKMIVADTVSEREAALELILPYQKQDFMDLFREMDGYPVTIRFLDPPLHEFLPNKEDEIATLANDLGVSISFLKNKIDSLKEFNPMMGHRGCRLSITYPEIVAMQTKAVCLAAIECMKDGISVKPHIMIPLVGDVNEFKYLKDIIAPLFDSLLLEHNVSLDYKIGTMIEIPRAALTADEIAKEADFFSFGTNDLTQMTYGFSRDDASKFLNCYYDKKIFLNDPFVRLDINGVGELIKIATAKARSVNPKIDLGICGEHGGEETSIKFCNDLGLNYVSCSPYRVPIARLAAAKAAIMENDNK
;
A
#
# COMPACT_ATOMS: atom_id res chain seq x y z
N ALA A 1 -2.27 -17.53 -20.48
CA ALA A 1 -0.93 -18.08 -20.27
C ALA A 1 0.05 -17.47 -21.25
N ILE A 2 1.21 -17.05 -20.76
CA ILE A 2 2.30 -16.52 -21.56
C ILE A 2 3.19 -17.69 -22.01
N GLY A 3 3.23 -17.98 -23.31
CA GLY A 3 4.06 -19.04 -23.86
C GLY A 3 4.62 -18.71 -25.24
N GLY A 4 5.58 -19.49 -25.70
CA GLY A 4 6.12 -19.42 -27.05
C GLY A 4 6.73 -18.06 -27.43
N ASP A 5 6.36 -17.57 -28.60
CA ASP A 5 6.91 -16.32 -29.16
C ASP A 5 6.59 -15.08 -28.30
N PHE A 6 5.46 -15.06 -27.63
CA PHE A 6 5.08 -13.97 -26.73
C PHE A 6 6.04 -13.90 -25.53
N LYS A 7 6.39 -15.03 -24.95
CA LYS A 7 7.35 -15.10 -23.86
C LYS A 7 8.74 -14.60 -24.30
N THR A 8 9.19 -14.97 -25.48
CA THR A 8 10.44 -14.50 -26.05
C THR A 8 10.41 -12.99 -26.28
N PHE A 9 9.35 -12.47 -26.86
CA PHE A 9 9.16 -11.04 -27.06
C PHE A 9 9.19 -10.25 -25.76
N MET A 10 8.51 -10.76 -24.73
CA MET A 10 8.48 -10.12 -23.41
C MET A 10 9.86 -10.16 -22.73
N SER A 11 10.66 -11.19 -22.97
CA SER A 11 12.03 -11.25 -22.44
C SER A 11 12.91 -10.14 -23.03
N TRP A 12 12.71 -9.79 -24.30
CA TRP A 12 13.41 -8.65 -24.93
C TRP A 12 12.99 -7.33 -24.29
N ALA A 13 11.71 -7.17 -23.96
CA ALA A 13 11.24 -5.99 -23.25
C ALA A 13 11.92 -5.86 -21.88
N ASP A 14 12.05 -6.96 -21.16
CA ASP A 14 12.73 -6.98 -19.85
C ASP A 14 14.20 -6.60 -19.94
N ASP A 15 14.89 -6.99 -21.02
CA ASP A 15 16.31 -6.67 -21.25
C ASP A 15 16.54 -5.17 -21.47
N VAL A 16 15.53 -4.47 -21.98
CA VAL A 16 15.61 -3.04 -22.34
C VAL A 16 15.10 -2.12 -21.27
N LYS A 17 14.04 -2.52 -20.56
CA LYS A 17 13.41 -1.66 -19.56
C LYS A 17 14.34 -1.34 -18.39
N LYS A 18 14.22 -0.13 -17.86
CA LYS A 18 14.92 0.31 -16.65
C LYS A 18 14.05 0.13 -15.40
N LEU A 19 12.76 0.44 -15.52
CA LEU A 19 11.80 0.30 -14.43
C LEU A 19 11.54 -1.18 -14.15
N GLU A 20 11.62 -1.56 -12.87
CA GLU A 20 11.04 -2.82 -12.43
C GLU A 20 9.51 -2.73 -12.49
N VAL A 21 8.86 -3.83 -12.84
CA VAL A 21 7.40 -3.92 -12.82
C VAL A 21 6.99 -4.85 -11.69
N ARG A 22 6.38 -4.26 -10.68
CA ARG A 22 5.81 -4.97 -9.53
C ARG A 22 4.28 -4.99 -9.65
N THR A 23 3.64 -5.72 -8.78
CA THR A 23 2.18 -5.84 -8.80
C THR A 23 1.54 -5.37 -7.51
N ASN A 24 0.26 -4.95 -7.62
CA ASN A 24 -0.62 -4.73 -6.50
C ASN A 24 -1.40 -6.04 -6.27
N ALA A 25 -1.14 -6.73 -5.17
CA ALA A 25 -1.77 -8.00 -4.87
C ALA A 25 -1.97 -8.17 -3.36
N ASP A 26 -3.14 -8.64 -2.97
CA ASP A 26 -3.54 -8.75 -1.56
C ASP A 26 -3.64 -10.20 -1.09
N ASN A 27 -3.46 -11.17 -1.99
CA ASN A 27 -3.54 -12.60 -1.70
C ASN A 27 -2.60 -13.41 -2.60
N GLY A 28 -2.37 -14.67 -2.23
CA GLY A 28 -1.45 -15.55 -2.95
C GLY A 28 -1.88 -15.84 -4.38
N ARG A 29 -3.19 -15.92 -4.65
CA ARG A 29 -3.71 -16.16 -5.99
C ARG A 29 -3.33 -15.05 -6.95
N ASP A 30 -3.59 -13.81 -6.56
CA ASP A 30 -3.26 -12.64 -7.37
C ASP A 30 -1.74 -12.49 -7.55
N ALA A 31 -0.99 -12.77 -6.49
CA ALA A 31 0.47 -12.77 -6.54
C ALA A 31 1.00 -13.78 -7.55
N ARG A 32 0.44 -15.00 -7.58
CA ARG A 32 0.81 -16.03 -8.55
C ARG A 32 0.52 -15.61 -9.98
N VAL A 33 -0.68 -15.08 -10.23
CA VAL A 33 -1.05 -14.58 -11.56
C VAL A 33 -0.06 -13.52 -12.03
N ALA A 34 0.27 -12.57 -11.17
CA ALA A 34 1.23 -11.52 -11.50
C ALA A 34 2.64 -12.07 -11.75
N ARG A 35 3.08 -13.05 -10.96
CA ARG A 35 4.37 -13.73 -11.19
C ARG A 35 4.40 -14.43 -12.53
N ASP A 36 3.34 -15.12 -12.90
CA ASP A 36 3.22 -15.78 -14.19
C ASP A 36 3.27 -14.76 -15.35
N PHE A 37 2.79 -13.55 -15.14
CA PHE A 37 2.89 -12.44 -16.09
C PHE A 37 4.23 -11.70 -16.03
N GLY A 38 5.13 -12.06 -15.13
CA GLY A 38 6.49 -11.52 -15.07
C GLY A 38 6.72 -10.40 -14.06
N ALA A 39 5.85 -10.25 -13.07
CA ALA A 39 6.07 -9.29 -11.99
C ALA A 39 7.30 -9.65 -11.14
N CYS A 40 8.08 -8.65 -10.77
CA CYS A 40 9.31 -8.78 -9.98
C CYS A 40 9.11 -8.41 -8.51
N GLY A 41 7.92 -8.65 -7.97
CA GLY A 41 7.61 -8.39 -6.57
C GLY A 41 6.19 -7.82 -6.41
N ILE A 42 5.86 -7.53 -5.16
CA ILE A 42 4.63 -6.82 -4.80
C ILE A 42 5.01 -5.41 -4.38
N GLY A 43 4.53 -4.41 -5.13
CA GLY A 43 4.71 -2.99 -4.80
C GLY A 43 3.65 -2.45 -3.84
N LEU A 44 2.51 -3.13 -3.75
CA LEU A 44 1.43 -2.77 -2.83
C LEU A 44 0.60 -3.99 -2.45
N CYS A 45 0.58 -4.30 -1.18
CA CYS A 45 -0.41 -5.16 -0.55
C CYS A 45 -1.21 -4.32 0.44
N ARG A 46 -2.54 -4.27 0.25
CA ARG A 46 -3.47 -3.53 1.11
C ARG A 46 -4.01 -4.47 2.17
N THR A 47 -3.53 -4.33 3.39
CA THR A 47 -3.89 -5.25 4.48
C THR A 47 -5.36 -5.17 4.89
N GLU A 48 -6.05 -4.05 4.65
CA GLU A 48 -7.49 -3.92 4.93
C GLU A 48 -8.33 -4.95 4.20
N HIS A 49 -7.96 -5.35 2.99
CA HIS A 49 -8.68 -6.36 2.22
C HIS A 49 -8.65 -7.75 2.85
N MET A 50 -7.72 -7.99 3.76
CA MET A 50 -7.59 -9.25 4.49
C MET A 50 -8.59 -9.40 5.63
N PHE A 51 -9.29 -8.33 6.01
CA PHE A 51 -10.19 -8.31 7.18
C PHE A 51 -11.67 -8.48 6.84
N PHE A 52 -12.06 -8.50 5.56
CA PHE A 52 -13.47 -8.52 5.16
C PHE A 52 -14.10 -9.92 5.09
N ASP A 53 -13.34 -10.97 5.27
CA ASP A 53 -13.87 -12.32 5.44
C ASP A 53 -14.70 -12.42 6.73
N GLU A 54 -15.80 -13.18 6.73
CA GLU A 54 -16.78 -13.21 7.83
C GLU A 54 -16.19 -13.46 9.21
N GLU A 55 -15.29 -14.44 9.34
CA GLU A 55 -14.66 -14.74 10.62
C GLU A 55 -13.71 -13.65 11.07
N ARG A 56 -12.94 -13.12 10.13
CA ARG A 56 -11.93 -12.11 10.39
C ARG A 56 -12.54 -10.78 10.74
N ILE A 57 -13.57 -10.37 10.02
CA ILE A 57 -14.24 -9.08 10.25
C ILE A 57 -14.93 -9.06 11.61
N PHE A 58 -15.48 -10.19 12.08
CA PHE A 58 -16.06 -10.27 13.39
C PHE A 58 -15.04 -9.95 14.48
N ASN A 59 -13.88 -10.57 14.44
CA ASN A 59 -12.81 -10.32 15.39
C ASN A 59 -12.26 -8.89 15.32
N PHE A 60 -12.19 -8.33 14.12
CA PHE A 60 -11.79 -6.95 13.93
C PHE A 60 -12.81 -5.96 14.48
N ARG A 61 -14.11 -6.22 14.26
CA ARG A 61 -15.20 -5.45 14.85
C ARG A 61 -15.18 -5.53 16.38
N LYS A 62 -14.86 -6.69 16.93
CA LYS A 62 -14.68 -6.88 18.37
C LYS A 62 -13.56 -6.00 18.91
N MET A 63 -12.45 -5.90 18.20
CA MET A 63 -11.36 -4.97 18.52
C MET A 63 -11.82 -3.51 18.52
N ILE A 64 -12.58 -3.12 17.49
CA ILE A 64 -13.06 -1.73 17.32
C ILE A 64 -13.96 -1.30 18.48
N VAL A 65 -14.86 -2.18 18.94
CA VAL A 65 -15.82 -1.86 20.01
C VAL A 65 -15.25 -2.04 21.41
N ALA A 66 -14.05 -2.57 21.57
CA ALA A 66 -13.41 -2.75 22.85
C ALA A 66 -13.10 -1.42 23.53
N ASP A 67 -13.32 -1.34 24.84
CA ASP A 67 -13.11 -0.12 25.62
C ASP A 67 -11.71 -0.01 26.22
N THR A 68 -10.99 -1.12 26.34
CA THR A 68 -9.67 -1.14 26.95
C THR A 68 -8.60 -1.65 25.99
N VAL A 69 -7.34 -1.27 26.25
CA VAL A 69 -6.18 -1.77 25.49
C VAL A 69 -6.10 -3.29 25.59
N SER A 70 -6.31 -3.84 26.77
CA SER A 70 -6.27 -5.29 27.01
C SER A 70 -7.30 -6.04 26.16
N GLU A 71 -8.52 -5.53 26.07
CA GLU A 71 -9.58 -6.11 25.24
C GLU A 71 -9.24 -6.01 23.75
N ARG A 72 -8.67 -4.88 23.31
CA ARG A 72 -8.21 -4.72 21.92
C ARG A 72 -7.10 -5.69 21.58
N GLU A 73 -6.12 -5.82 22.46
CA GLU A 73 -5.01 -6.78 22.28
C GLU A 73 -5.51 -8.23 22.18
N ALA A 74 -6.47 -8.60 23.03
CA ALA A 74 -7.06 -9.94 23.00
C ALA A 74 -7.76 -10.22 21.66
N ALA A 75 -8.51 -9.25 21.13
CA ALA A 75 -9.16 -9.38 19.83
C ALA A 75 -8.14 -9.46 18.69
N LEU A 76 -7.08 -8.67 18.75
CA LEU A 76 -6.00 -8.67 17.75
C LEU A 76 -5.22 -9.98 17.76
N GLU A 77 -5.03 -10.62 18.90
CA GLU A 77 -4.41 -11.95 18.99
C GLU A 77 -5.20 -13.01 18.21
N LEU A 78 -6.52 -12.87 18.10
CA LEU A 78 -7.36 -13.75 17.30
C LEU A 78 -7.19 -13.52 15.80
N ILE A 79 -6.81 -12.33 15.40
CA ILE A 79 -6.59 -11.94 14.00
C ILE A 79 -5.18 -12.30 13.53
N LEU A 80 -4.21 -12.26 14.41
CA LEU A 80 -2.80 -12.44 14.07
C LEU A 80 -2.51 -13.72 13.26
N PRO A 81 -3.04 -14.90 13.60
CA PRO A 81 -2.79 -16.12 12.82
C PRO A 81 -3.28 -16.01 11.37
N TYR A 82 -4.41 -15.35 11.13
CA TYR A 82 -4.95 -15.13 9.78
C TYR A 82 -4.04 -14.19 8.98
N GLN A 83 -3.62 -13.08 9.57
CA GLN A 83 -2.68 -12.14 8.95
C GLN A 83 -1.35 -12.82 8.64
N LYS A 84 -0.81 -13.57 9.59
CA LYS A 84 0.42 -14.35 9.39
C LYS A 84 0.30 -15.27 8.19
N GLN A 85 -0.79 -16.03 8.08
CA GLN A 85 -1.00 -16.95 6.95
C GLN A 85 -1.11 -16.20 5.63
N ASP A 86 -1.83 -15.08 5.60
CA ASP A 86 -1.94 -14.25 4.39
C ASP A 86 -0.57 -13.77 3.91
N PHE A 87 0.28 -13.32 4.81
CA PHE A 87 1.63 -12.88 4.47
C PHE A 87 2.52 -14.04 4.03
N MET A 88 2.39 -15.21 4.65
CA MET A 88 3.10 -16.41 4.22
C MET A 88 2.77 -16.78 2.78
N ASP A 89 1.49 -16.70 2.42
CA ASP A 89 1.04 -16.99 1.04
C ASP A 89 1.68 -16.03 0.03
N LEU A 90 1.78 -14.75 0.38
CA LEU A 90 2.44 -13.74 -0.46
C LEU A 90 3.94 -13.99 -0.58
N PHE A 91 4.63 -14.24 0.53
CA PHE A 91 6.07 -14.48 0.53
C PHE A 91 6.44 -15.72 -0.28
N ARG A 92 5.65 -16.77 -0.21
CA ARG A 92 5.90 -18.01 -0.99
C ARG A 92 5.77 -17.79 -2.48
N GLU A 93 4.77 -17.04 -2.91
CA GLU A 93 4.60 -16.72 -4.34
C GLU A 93 5.67 -15.75 -4.85
N MET A 94 6.30 -14.99 -3.97
CA MET A 94 7.32 -13.99 -4.31
C MET A 94 8.71 -14.40 -3.80
N ASP A 95 9.04 -15.67 -3.82
CA ASP A 95 10.35 -16.18 -3.42
C ASP A 95 11.48 -15.44 -4.14
N GLY A 96 12.33 -14.75 -3.38
CA GLY A 96 13.43 -13.95 -3.90
C GLY A 96 13.08 -12.52 -4.31
N TYR A 97 11.81 -12.12 -4.22
CA TYR A 97 11.35 -10.79 -4.64
C TYR A 97 10.75 -9.99 -3.49
N PRO A 98 10.82 -8.65 -3.56
CA PRO A 98 10.28 -7.81 -2.48
C PRO A 98 8.76 -7.89 -2.40
N VAL A 99 8.26 -7.86 -1.17
CA VAL A 99 6.82 -7.80 -0.87
C VAL A 99 6.59 -6.57 0.01
N THR A 100 5.97 -5.55 -0.56
CA THR A 100 5.64 -4.30 0.13
C THR A 100 4.25 -4.40 0.71
N ILE A 101 4.16 -4.35 2.03
CA ILE A 101 2.94 -4.52 2.80
C ILE A 101 2.57 -3.18 3.42
N ARG A 102 1.46 -2.60 2.95
CA ARG A 102 0.93 -1.37 3.54
C ARG A 102 0.09 -1.72 4.76
N PHE A 103 0.45 -1.14 5.90
CA PHE A 103 -0.31 -1.29 7.12
C PHE A 103 -1.68 -0.63 7.00
N LEU A 104 -2.57 -0.93 7.94
CA LEU A 104 -3.97 -0.55 7.89
C LEU A 104 -4.16 0.92 7.52
N ASP A 105 -4.96 1.19 6.48
CA ASP A 105 -5.14 2.53 5.92
C ASP A 105 -6.52 3.16 6.18
N PRO A 106 -7.66 2.44 5.99
CA PRO A 106 -8.98 3.08 6.09
C PRO A 106 -9.40 3.38 7.53
N PRO A 107 -10.34 4.33 7.71
CA PRO A 107 -10.92 4.58 9.03
C PRO A 107 -11.68 3.37 9.56
N LEU A 108 -11.77 3.23 10.88
CA LEU A 108 -12.40 2.09 11.53
C LEU A 108 -13.88 1.93 11.19
N HIS A 109 -14.60 3.03 10.92
CA HIS A 109 -16.03 2.94 10.60
C HIS A 109 -16.32 2.14 9.33
N GLU A 110 -15.38 2.03 8.41
CA GLU A 110 -15.56 1.24 7.17
C GLU A 110 -15.73 -0.26 7.43
N PHE A 111 -15.29 -0.74 8.59
CA PHE A 111 -15.44 -2.15 8.98
C PHE A 111 -16.75 -2.42 9.74
N LEU A 112 -17.52 -1.39 10.07
CA LEU A 112 -18.73 -1.50 10.85
C LEU A 112 -19.96 -1.47 9.95
N PRO A 113 -21.04 -2.20 10.32
CA PRO A 113 -22.28 -2.16 9.57
C PRO A 113 -23.00 -0.81 9.74
N ASN A 114 -23.79 -0.45 8.73
CA ASN A 114 -24.59 0.76 8.74
C ASN A 114 -26.11 0.50 8.67
N LYS A 115 -26.52 -0.73 8.34
CA LYS A 115 -27.93 -1.13 8.32
C LYS A 115 -28.39 -1.57 9.71
N GLU A 116 -29.63 -1.19 10.06
CA GLU A 116 -30.19 -1.46 11.40
C GLU A 116 -30.23 -2.94 11.77
N ASP A 117 -30.62 -3.82 10.83
CA ASP A 117 -30.67 -5.26 11.04
C ASP A 117 -29.28 -5.87 11.25
N GLU A 118 -28.29 -5.40 10.49
CA GLU A 118 -26.89 -5.84 10.65
C GLU A 118 -26.30 -5.38 11.98
N ILE A 119 -26.63 -4.15 12.40
CA ILE A 119 -26.21 -3.61 13.71
C ILE A 119 -26.82 -4.43 14.85
N ALA A 120 -28.10 -4.77 14.75
CA ALA A 120 -28.76 -5.60 15.76
C ALA A 120 -28.13 -6.99 15.86
N THR A 121 -27.84 -7.62 14.74
CA THR A 121 -27.18 -8.92 14.68
C THR A 121 -25.77 -8.86 15.29
N LEU A 122 -25.00 -7.86 14.94
CA LEU A 122 -23.64 -7.68 15.47
C LEU A 122 -23.67 -7.41 16.99
N ALA A 123 -24.60 -6.59 17.47
CA ALA A 123 -24.76 -6.31 18.90
C ALA A 123 -25.04 -7.61 19.69
N ASN A 124 -25.93 -8.45 19.17
CA ASN A 124 -26.23 -9.73 19.77
C ASN A 124 -24.99 -10.65 19.80
N ASP A 125 -24.26 -10.74 18.71
CA ASP A 125 -23.05 -11.57 18.59
C ASP A 125 -21.93 -11.09 19.51
N LEU A 126 -21.82 -9.78 19.73
CA LEU A 126 -20.83 -9.18 20.63
C LEU A 126 -21.27 -9.18 22.10
N GLY A 127 -22.53 -9.48 22.38
CA GLY A 127 -23.08 -9.43 23.73
C GLY A 127 -23.22 -8.03 24.30
N VAL A 128 -23.47 -7.04 23.46
CA VAL A 128 -23.68 -5.64 23.82
C VAL A 128 -25.08 -5.17 23.41
N SER A 129 -25.55 -4.07 23.98
CA SER A 129 -26.85 -3.50 23.59
C SER A 129 -26.77 -2.84 22.21
N ILE A 130 -27.89 -2.81 21.51
CA ILE A 130 -28.00 -2.13 20.21
C ILE A 130 -27.66 -0.65 20.35
N SER A 131 -28.13 0.01 21.42
CA SER A 131 -27.84 1.42 21.65
C SER A 131 -26.36 1.69 21.90
N PHE A 132 -25.69 0.82 22.64
CA PHE A 132 -24.23 0.91 22.86
C PHE A 132 -23.48 0.84 21.52
N LEU A 133 -23.82 -0.16 20.69
CA LEU A 133 -23.17 -0.33 19.39
C LEU A 133 -23.46 0.84 18.44
N LYS A 134 -24.70 1.32 18.38
CA LYS A 134 -25.05 2.50 17.56
C LYS A 134 -24.25 3.73 17.98
N ASN A 135 -24.14 3.97 19.29
CA ASN A 135 -23.38 5.10 19.81
C ASN A 135 -21.88 4.98 19.44
N LYS A 136 -21.33 3.78 19.54
CA LYS A 136 -19.95 3.52 19.15
C LYS A 136 -19.73 3.78 17.65
N ILE A 137 -20.60 3.27 16.80
CA ILE A 137 -20.56 3.48 15.34
C ILE A 137 -20.65 4.96 15.03
N ASP A 138 -21.59 5.68 15.65
CA ASP A 138 -21.77 7.12 15.42
C ASP A 138 -20.54 7.93 15.87
N SER A 139 -19.89 7.52 16.95
CA SER A 139 -18.67 8.18 17.43
C SER A 139 -17.48 8.02 16.50
N LEU A 140 -17.47 6.96 15.67
CA LEU A 140 -16.40 6.67 14.73
C LEU A 140 -16.65 7.18 13.31
N LYS A 141 -17.85 7.69 13.02
CA LYS A 141 -18.16 8.26 11.70
C LYS A 141 -17.30 9.49 11.42
N GLU A 142 -16.71 9.51 10.25
CA GLU A 142 -15.91 10.61 9.78
C GLU A 142 -16.77 11.55 8.91
N PHE A 143 -16.66 12.87 9.10
CA PHE A 143 -17.29 13.86 8.21
C PHE A 143 -16.63 13.84 6.84
N ASN A 144 -15.31 13.68 6.81
CA ASN A 144 -14.54 13.53 5.58
C ASN A 144 -13.55 12.35 5.78
N PRO A 145 -13.93 11.12 5.37
CA PRO A 145 -13.10 9.95 5.59
C PRO A 145 -11.70 10.03 4.98
N MET A 146 -11.55 10.76 3.87
CA MET A 146 -10.26 10.92 3.21
C MET A 146 -9.27 11.72 4.05
N MET A 147 -9.75 12.69 4.83
CA MET A 147 -8.95 13.59 5.66
C MET A 147 -9.06 13.32 7.16
N GLY A 148 -9.65 12.20 7.54
CA GLY A 148 -9.97 11.89 8.93
C GLY A 148 -8.96 10.99 9.65
N HIS A 149 -9.49 10.23 10.59
CA HIS A 149 -8.74 9.33 11.47
C HIS A 149 -8.49 7.99 10.77
N ARG A 150 -7.44 7.96 9.97
CA ARG A 150 -7.06 6.80 9.16
C ARG A 150 -5.53 6.74 9.03
N GLY A 151 -5.02 5.66 8.41
CA GLY A 151 -3.62 5.48 8.09
C GLY A 151 -2.72 5.61 9.31
N CYS A 152 -1.62 6.31 9.20
CA CYS A 152 -0.67 6.49 10.30
C CYS A 152 -1.29 7.19 11.51
N ARG A 153 -2.31 8.03 11.31
CA ARG A 153 -3.02 8.70 12.42
C ARG A 153 -3.70 7.68 13.32
N LEU A 154 -4.35 6.69 12.70
CA LEU A 154 -4.99 5.58 13.40
C LEU A 154 -3.92 4.70 14.09
N SER A 155 -2.84 4.40 13.40
CA SER A 155 -1.72 3.61 13.94
C SER A 155 -1.09 4.25 15.18
N ILE A 156 -1.03 5.57 15.22
CA ILE A 156 -0.48 6.31 16.36
C ILE A 156 -1.44 6.28 17.55
N THR A 157 -2.73 6.43 17.31
CA THR A 157 -3.75 6.43 18.38
C THR A 157 -4.10 5.02 18.89
N TYR A 158 -3.93 3.99 18.05
CA TYR A 158 -4.14 2.58 18.39
C TYR A 158 -2.89 1.76 18.04
N PRO A 159 -1.78 1.96 18.76
CA PRO A 159 -0.50 1.31 18.41
C PRO A 159 -0.54 -0.22 18.50
N GLU A 160 -1.52 -0.78 19.18
CA GLU A 160 -1.73 -2.23 19.28
C GLU A 160 -1.94 -2.86 17.90
N ILE A 161 -2.58 -2.14 16.98
CA ILE A 161 -2.82 -2.60 15.60
C ILE A 161 -1.48 -2.77 14.87
N VAL A 162 -0.62 -1.76 14.96
CA VAL A 162 0.72 -1.78 14.34
C VAL A 162 1.57 -2.90 14.94
N ALA A 163 1.50 -3.09 16.25
CA ALA A 163 2.22 -4.18 16.92
C ALA A 163 1.77 -5.53 16.41
N MET A 164 0.47 -5.75 16.26
CA MET A 164 -0.07 -6.99 15.71
C MET A 164 0.39 -7.23 14.28
N GLN A 165 0.26 -6.23 13.41
CA GLN A 165 0.66 -6.36 12.01
C GLN A 165 2.16 -6.60 11.87
N THR A 166 2.99 -5.94 12.68
CA THR A 166 4.44 -6.16 12.71
C THR A 166 4.78 -7.59 13.10
N LYS A 167 4.15 -8.12 14.14
CA LYS A 167 4.32 -9.52 14.56
C LYS A 167 3.92 -10.48 13.45
N ALA A 168 2.78 -10.24 12.81
CA ALA A 168 2.28 -11.11 11.73
C ALA A 168 3.25 -11.16 10.55
N VAL A 169 3.79 -10.03 10.13
CA VAL A 169 4.78 -9.95 9.04
C VAL A 169 6.06 -10.69 9.44
N CYS A 170 6.60 -10.41 10.61
CA CYS A 170 7.85 -11.01 11.08
C CYS A 170 7.74 -12.53 11.25
N LEU A 171 6.69 -13.00 11.90
CA LEU A 171 6.47 -14.43 12.12
C LEU A 171 6.22 -15.17 10.81
N ALA A 172 5.50 -14.56 9.86
CA ALA A 172 5.30 -15.11 8.54
C ALA A 172 6.63 -15.25 7.78
N ALA A 173 7.47 -14.22 7.84
CA ALA A 173 8.79 -14.23 7.22
C ALA A 173 9.67 -15.33 7.82
N ILE A 174 9.70 -15.48 9.13
CA ILE A 174 10.48 -16.51 9.83
C ILE A 174 10.03 -17.91 9.40
N GLU A 175 8.71 -18.17 9.37
CA GLU A 175 8.18 -19.47 8.94
C GLU A 175 8.57 -19.79 7.50
N CYS A 176 8.44 -18.84 6.60
CA CYS A 176 8.80 -19.04 5.19
C CYS A 176 10.31 -19.28 5.02
N MET A 177 11.15 -18.60 5.79
CA MET A 177 12.59 -18.82 5.77
C MET A 177 12.96 -20.23 6.23
N LYS A 178 12.28 -20.77 7.23
CA LYS A 178 12.47 -22.15 7.67
C LYS A 178 12.16 -23.15 6.56
N ASP A 179 11.24 -22.80 5.67
CA ASP A 179 10.87 -23.62 4.52
C ASP A 179 11.77 -23.36 3.28
N GLY A 180 12.84 -22.60 3.43
CA GLY A 180 13.81 -22.33 2.37
C GLY A 180 13.41 -21.19 1.42
N ILE A 181 12.40 -20.40 1.75
CA ILE A 181 11.98 -19.26 0.95
C ILE A 181 12.89 -18.06 1.22
N SER A 182 13.31 -17.37 0.18
CA SER A 182 14.03 -16.09 0.28
C SER A 182 13.00 -14.97 0.42
N VAL A 183 12.86 -14.44 1.62
CA VAL A 183 11.83 -13.45 1.98
C VAL A 183 12.43 -12.06 2.04
N LYS A 184 11.77 -11.09 1.39
CA LYS A 184 12.18 -9.68 1.40
C LYS A 184 10.99 -8.80 1.82
N PRO A 185 10.71 -8.70 3.13
CA PRO A 185 9.56 -7.91 3.60
C PRO A 185 9.88 -6.42 3.61
N HIS A 186 8.98 -5.65 3.01
CA HIS A 186 9.01 -4.18 3.04
C HIS A 186 7.72 -3.69 3.70
N ILE A 187 7.85 -3.04 4.85
CA ILE A 187 6.71 -2.47 5.58
C ILE A 187 6.51 -1.03 5.14
N MET A 188 5.29 -0.69 4.76
CA MET A 188 4.94 0.63 4.27
C MET A 188 3.89 1.29 5.17
N ILE A 189 4.23 2.45 5.70
CA ILE A 189 3.34 3.24 6.56
C ILE A 189 2.56 4.22 5.66
N PRO A 190 1.21 4.16 5.69
CA PRO A 190 0.38 5.03 4.86
C PRO A 190 0.16 6.42 5.47
N LEU A 191 -0.12 7.39 4.63
CA LEU A 191 -0.67 8.71 4.98
C LEU A 191 0.23 9.63 5.81
N VAL A 192 1.53 9.38 5.81
CA VAL A 192 2.49 10.21 6.54
C VAL A 192 2.53 11.63 5.94
N GLY A 193 2.39 12.63 6.79
CA GLY A 193 2.53 14.04 6.42
C GLY A 193 3.70 14.73 7.11
N ASP A 194 4.13 14.19 8.25
CA ASP A 194 5.23 14.73 9.07
C ASP A 194 6.22 13.63 9.41
N VAL A 195 7.49 13.92 9.36
CA VAL A 195 8.55 12.94 9.68
C VAL A 195 8.39 12.36 11.09
N ASN A 196 7.84 13.11 12.03
CA ASN A 196 7.66 12.63 13.40
C ASN A 196 6.58 11.54 13.49
N GLU A 197 5.58 11.55 12.61
CA GLU A 197 4.62 10.43 12.50
C GLU A 197 5.36 9.15 12.08
N PHE A 198 6.22 9.25 11.09
CA PHE A 198 7.01 8.12 10.62
C PHE A 198 7.97 7.59 11.69
N LYS A 199 8.71 8.49 12.34
CA LYS A 199 9.66 8.14 13.41
C LYS A 199 8.97 7.41 14.56
N TYR A 200 7.82 7.93 15.00
CA TYR A 200 7.05 7.35 16.09
C TYR A 200 6.69 5.91 15.80
N LEU A 201 6.18 5.63 14.59
CA LEU A 201 5.78 4.29 14.18
C LEU A 201 6.99 3.38 13.92
N LYS A 202 8.03 3.89 13.31
CA LYS A 202 9.28 3.14 13.11
C LYS A 202 9.88 2.69 14.44
N ASP A 203 9.81 3.53 15.47
CA ASP A 203 10.31 3.22 16.81
C ASP A 203 9.48 2.15 17.54
N ILE A 204 8.27 1.87 17.08
CA ILE A 204 7.46 0.72 17.52
C ILE A 204 7.79 -0.51 16.68
N ILE A 205 7.84 -0.36 15.36
CA ILE A 205 7.98 -1.47 14.41
C ILE A 205 9.37 -2.11 14.48
N ALA A 206 10.42 -1.31 14.35
CA ALA A 206 11.78 -1.83 14.25
C ALA A 206 12.23 -2.59 15.52
N PRO A 207 12.08 -2.06 16.74
CA PRO A 207 12.46 -2.79 17.93
C PRO A 207 11.69 -4.10 18.10
N LEU A 208 10.39 -4.11 17.77
CA LEU A 208 9.55 -5.30 17.86
C LEU A 208 9.98 -6.35 16.83
N PHE A 209 10.20 -5.94 15.59
CA PHE A 209 10.66 -6.84 14.53
C PHE A 209 12.02 -7.43 14.87
N ASP A 210 12.96 -6.60 15.29
CA ASP A 210 14.32 -7.03 15.66
C ASP A 210 14.32 -7.98 16.86
N SER A 211 13.47 -7.73 17.87
CA SER A 211 13.36 -8.61 19.03
C SER A 211 12.83 -9.98 18.68
N LEU A 212 11.86 -10.06 17.75
CA LEU A 212 11.33 -11.33 17.27
C LEU A 212 12.37 -12.12 16.47
N LEU A 213 13.14 -11.45 15.63
CA LEU A 213 14.23 -12.08 14.90
C LEU A 213 15.28 -12.66 15.86
N LEU A 214 15.63 -11.92 16.89
CA LEU A 214 16.57 -12.36 17.92
C LEU A 214 16.03 -13.56 18.69
N GLU A 215 14.78 -13.50 19.12
CA GLU A 215 14.10 -14.58 19.86
C GLU A 215 14.10 -15.90 19.08
N HIS A 216 13.90 -15.83 17.76
CA HIS A 216 13.87 -17.00 16.88
C HIS A 216 15.23 -17.34 16.27
N ASN A 217 16.27 -16.61 16.65
CA ASN A 217 17.65 -16.81 16.15
C ASN A 217 17.72 -16.79 14.62
N VAL A 218 17.08 -15.79 14.00
CA VAL A 218 17.01 -15.60 12.54
C VAL A 218 17.61 -14.26 12.18
N SER A 219 18.37 -14.22 11.09
CA SER A 219 18.86 -13.00 10.47
C SER A 219 18.08 -12.74 9.19
N LEU A 220 17.48 -11.57 9.07
CA LEU A 220 16.65 -11.18 7.94
C LEU A 220 16.75 -9.67 7.72
N ASP A 221 17.03 -9.27 6.49
CA ASP A 221 16.96 -7.89 6.08
C ASP A 221 15.51 -7.53 5.74
N TYR A 222 15.02 -6.44 6.32
CA TYR A 222 13.71 -5.89 6.03
C TYR A 222 13.81 -4.38 5.89
N LYS A 223 12.80 -3.78 5.28
CA LYS A 223 12.74 -2.33 5.08
C LYS A 223 11.48 -1.75 5.69
N ILE A 224 11.60 -0.51 6.16
CA ILE A 224 10.46 0.29 6.61
C ILE A 224 10.47 1.58 5.79
N GLY A 225 9.42 1.76 5.00
CA GLY A 225 9.25 2.93 4.17
C GLY A 225 7.86 3.51 4.31
N THR A 226 7.53 4.45 3.44
CA THR A 226 6.24 5.13 3.49
C THR A 226 5.65 5.36 2.12
N MET A 227 4.34 5.47 2.08
CA MET A 227 3.63 5.97 0.90
C MET A 227 3.66 7.50 0.95
N ILE A 228 4.15 8.13 -0.11
CA ILE A 228 4.08 9.58 -0.28
C ILE A 228 2.78 9.88 -1.03
N GLU A 229 1.79 10.35 -0.32
CA GLU A 229 0.45 10.59 -0.83
C GLU A 229 -0.18 11.88 -0.28
N ILE A 230 0.50 12.54 0.64
CA ILE A 230 0.13 13.84 1.20
C ILE A 230 1.06 14.88 0.56
N PRO A 231 0.52 15.99 0.00
CA PRO A 231 1.36 17.03 -0.60
C PRO A 231 2.45 17.56 0.33
N ARG A 232 2.15 17.73 1.63
CA ARG A 232 3.17 18.15 2.61
C ARG A 232 4.33 17.17 2.69
N ALA A 233 4.05 15.87 2.63
CA ALA A 233 5.11 14.85 2.65
C ALA A 233 6.02 14.97 1.43
N ALA A 234 5.46 15.23 0.25
CA ALA A 234 6.24 15.47 -0.96
C ALA A 234 7.17 16.68 -0.81
N LEU A 235 6.66 17.76 -0.22
CA LEU A 235 7.43 19.00 0.01
C LEU A 235 8.50 18.86 1.07
N THR A 236 8.37 17.92 1.98
CA THR A 236 9.32 17.64 3.07
C THR A 236 9.99 16.28 2.94
N ALA A 237 10.07 15.77 1.73
CA ALA A 237 10.57 14.42 1.46
C ALA A 237 12.03 14.20 1.87
N ASP A 238 12.85 15.24 1.91
CA ASP A 238 14.21 15.17 2.43
C ASP A 238 14.24 14.79 3.92
N GLU A 239 13.35 15.35 4.73
CA GLU A 239 13.24 15.00 6.14
C GLU A 239 12.83 13.53 6.33
N ILE A 240 11.81 13.09 5.57
CA ILE A 240 11.28 11.73 5.66
C ILE A 240 12.31 10.71 5.14
N ALA A 241 13.03 11.05 4.07
CA ALA A 241 14.03 10.17 3.45
C ALA A 241 15.23 9.88 4.35
N LYS A 242 15.49 10.71 5.38
CA LYS A 242 16.52 10.42 6.38
C LYS A 242 16.13 9.22 7.26
N GLU A 243 14.85 8.94 7.39
CA GLU A 243 14.31 7.90 8.26
C GLU A 243 13.76 6.71 7.50
N ALA A 244 13.24 6.90 6.30
CA ALA A 244 12.58 5.87 5.50
C ALA A 244 13.55 5.19 4.54
N ASP A 245 13.38 3.88 4.37
CA ASP A 245 14.20 3.07 3.47
C ASP A 245 13.75 3.15 2.01
N PHE A 246 12.48 3.46 1.78
CA PHE A 246 11.91 3.59 0.43
C PHE A 246 10.67 4.47 0.46
N PHE A 247 10.29 4.97 -0.73
CA PHE A 247 9.01 5.65 -0.95
C PHE A 247 8.23 4.96 -2.05
N SER A 248 6.91 4.89 -1.86
CA SER A 248 5.96 4.59 -2.93
C SER A 248 4.99 5.77 -3.05
N PHE A 249 4.88 6.36 -4.24
CA PHE A 249 3.94 7.45 -4.45
C PHE A 249 2.52 6.89 -4.59
N GLY A 250 1.66 7.24 -3.64
CA GLY A 250 0.24 6.91 -3.65
C GLY A 250 -0.50 7.93 -4.50
N THR A 251 -0.46 7.75 -5.80
CA THR A 251 -0.90 8.76 -6.77
C THR A 251 -2.40 9.01 -6.74
N ASN A 252 -3.21 8.08 -6.25
CA ASN A 252 -4.64 8.29 -6.08
C ASN A 252 -4.93 9.38 -5.04
N ASP A 253 -4.44 9.22 -3.81
CA ASP A 253 -4.63 10.22 -2.75
C ASP A 253 -3.89 11.53 -3.07
N LEU A 254 -2.71 11.44 -3.64
CA LEU A 254 -1.94 12.62 -4.02
C LEU A 254 -2.71 13.46 -5.07
N THR A 255 -3.36 12.80 -6.03
CA THR A 255 -4.21 13.46 -7.02
C THR A 255 -5.41 14.12 -6.36
N GLN A 256 -6.12 13.42 -5.48
CA GLN A 256 -7.26 13.96 -4.74
C GLN A 256 -6.89 15.22 -3.96
N MET A 257 -5.80 15.18 -3.24
CA MET A 257 -5.39 16.31 -2.40
C MET A 257 -4.81 17.46 -3.19
N THR A 258 -4.17 17.18 -4.32
CA THR A 258 -3.61 18.22 -5.19
C THR A 258 -4.69 18.98 -5.95
N TYR A 259 -5.70 18.26 -6.47
CA TYR A 259 -6.85 18.89 -7.11
C TYR A 259 -7.89 19.42 -6.12
N GLY A 260 -7.93 18.88 -4.91
CA GLY A 260 -8.91 19.29 -3.90
C GLY A 260 -10.31 18.71 -4.13
N PHE A 261 -10.42 17.53 -4.78
CA PHE A 261 -11.69 16.82 -4.89
C PHE A 261 -11.49 15.31 -4.67
N SER A 262 -12.58 14.67 -4.23
CA SER A 262 -12.62 13.24 -3.99
C SER A 262 -12.86 12.48 -5.30
N ARG A 263 -12.17 11.36 -5.49
CA ARG A 263 -12.40 10.44 -6.61
C ARG A 263 -13.87 10.01 -6.67
N ASP A 264 -14.46 9.70 -5.51
CA ASP A 264 -15.83 9.20 -5.42
C ASP A 264 -16.85 10.24 -5.80
N ASP A 265 -16.59 11.52 -5.51
CA ASP A 265 -17.50 12.64 -5.83
C ASP A 265 -17.24 13.27 -7.19
N ALA A 266 -16.07 13.06 -7.76
CA ALA A 266 -15.65 13.72 -9.00
C ALA A 266 -16.50 13.35 -10.22
N SER A 267 -17.11 12.17 -10.23
CA SER A 267 -18.02 11.75 -11.30
C SER A 267 -19.21 12.70 -11.51
N LYS A 268 -19.57 13.46 -10.48
CA LYS A 268 -20.68 14.44 -10.55
C LYS A 268 -20.39 15.60 -11.50
N PHE A 269 -19.13 15.93 -11.77
CA PHE A 269 -18.74 17.06 -12.60
C PHE A 269 -17.69 16.74 -13.68
N LEU A 270 -16.89 15.69 -13.56
CA LEU A 270 -15.81 15.40 -14.50
C LEU A 270 -16.29 15.14 -15.93
N ASN A 271 -17.45 14.50 -16.11
CA ASN A 271 -18.00 14.27 -17.45
C ASN A 271 -18.25 15.60 -18.18
N CYS A 272 -18.76 16.61 -17.47
CA CYS A 272 -18.94 17.95 -18.00
C CYS A 272 -17.59 18.60 -18.37
N TYR A 273 -16.56 18.35 -17.56
CA TYR A 273 -15.21 18.85 -17.82
C TYR A 273 -14.61 18.26 -19.11
N TYR A 274 -14.88 16.98 -19.37
CA TYR A 274 -14.45 16.33 -20.61
C TYR A 274 -15.18 16.89 -21.82
N ASP A 275 -16.51 17.07 -21.71
CA ASP A 275 -17.32 17.62 -22.78
C ASP A 275 -16.90 19.04 -23.15
N LYS A 276 -16.52 19.83 -22.15
CA LYS A 276 -16.05 21.21 -22.33
C LYS A 276 -14.56 21.33 -22.62
N LYS A 277 -13.85 20.20 -22.66
CA LYS A 277 -12.40 20.13 -22.87
C LYS A 277 -11.58 20.90 -21.84
N ILE A 278 -12.09 21.00 -20.61
CA ILE A 278 -11.35 21.54 -19.47
C ILE A 278 -10.29 20.52 -19.04
N PHE A 279 -10.68 19.24 -18.92
CA PHE A 279 -9.78 18.11 -18.79
C PHE A 279 -9.86 17.26 -20.06
N LEU A 280 -8.72 16.86 -20.58
CA LEU A 280 -8.65 15.95 -21.74
C LEU A 280 -8.66 14.49 -21.31
N ASN A 281 -8.26 14.19 -20.09
CA ASN A 281 -8.15 12.84 -19.55
C ASN A 281 -8.59 12.82 -18.08
N ASP A 282 -8.98 11.64 -17.62
CA ASP A 282 -9.25 11.38 -16.21
C ASP A 282 -7.92 11.39 -15.42
N PRO A 283 -7.73 12.32 -14.47
CA PRO A 283 -6.47 12.41 -13.70
C PRO A 283 -6.24 11.22 -12.78
N PHE A 284 -7.25 10.39 -12.52
CA PHE A 284 -7.09 9.17 -11.75
C PHE A 284 -6.63 7.98 -12.58
N VAL A 285 -6.74 8.05 -13.89
CA VAL A 285 -6.28 7.02 -14.84
C VAL A 285 -4.93 7.40 -15.44
N ARG A 286 -4.82 8.62 -15.93
CA ARG A 286 -3.60 9.17 -16.50
C ARG A 286 -3.05 10.25 -15.56
N LEU A 287 -1.80 10.10 -15.16
CA LEU A 287 -1.15 11.00 -14.21
C LEU A 287 -1.19 12.46 -14.67
N ASP A 288 -1.63 13.35 -13.79
CA ASP A 288 -1.50 14.78 -13.95
C ASP A 288 -0.02 15.19 -13.82
N ILE A 289 0.65 15.33 -14.93
CA ILE A 289 2.10 15.60 -14.96
C ILE A 289 2.41 17.01 -14.44
N ASN A 290 1.55 17.98 -14.71
CA ASN A 290 1.79 19.39 -14.38
C ASN A 290 1.68 19.71 -12.90
N GLY A 291 0.73 19.08 -12.19
CA GLY A 291 0.51 19.31 -10.76
C GLY A 291 1.06 18.18 -9.91
N VAL A 292 0.45 17.02 -9.98
CA VAL A 292 0.87 15.83 -9.21
C VAL A 292 2.29 15.41 -9.60
N GLY A 293 2.60 15.43 -10.91
CA GLY A 293 3.92 15.10 -11.40
C GLY A 293 5.00 16.05 -10.87
N GLU A 294 4.68 17.32 -10.70
CA GLU A 294 5.63 18.29 -10.12
C GLU A 294 5.94 17.97 -8.65
N LEU A 295 4.93 17.57 -7.88
CA LEU A 295 5.14 17.12 -6.50
C LEU A 295 6.03 15.87 -6.45
N ILE A 296 5.82 14.92 -7.36
CA ILE A 296 6.66 13.73 -7.47
C ILE A 296 8.11 14.09 -7.80
N LYS A 297 8.32 15.03 -8.70
CA LYS A 297 9.67 15.54 -9.04
C LYS A 297 10.35 16.16 -7.84
N ILE A 298 9.65 17.02 -7.12
CA ILE A 298 10.18 17.68 -5.92
C ILE A 298 10.56 16.63 -4.88
N ALA A 299 9.67 15.70 -4.59
CA ALA A 299 9.91 14.65 -3.62
C ALA A 299 11.09 13.74 -4.01
N THR A 300 11.20 13.38 -5.28
CA THR A 300 12.29 12.56 -5.79
C THR A 300 13.65 13.27 -5.65
N ALA A 301 13.73 14.52 -6.03
CA ALA A 301 14.95 15.31 -5.90
C ALA A 301 15.38 15.46 -4.45
N LYS A 302 14.43 15.80 -3.57
CA LYS A 302 14.68 15.96 -2.13
C LYS A 302 15.11 14.65 -1.47
N ALA A 303 14.43 13.57 -1.77
CA ALA A 303 14.76 12.25 -1.21
C ALA A 303 16.17 11.80 -1.62
N ARG A 304 16.51 11.93 -2.90
CA ARG A 304 17.82 11.53 -3.41
C ARG A 304 18.95 12.45 -3.00
N SER A 305 18.65 13.68 -2.61
CA SER A 305 19.67 14.59 -2.05
C SER A 305 20.23 14.10 -0.71
N VAL A 306 19.45 13.37 0.08
CA VAL A 306 19.87 12.82 1.38
C VAL A 306 20.13 11.32 1.34
N ASN A 307 19.51 10.61 0.40
CA ASN A 307 19.69 9.16 0.19
C ASN A 307 19.71 8.86 -1.32
N PRO A 308 20.88 8.94 -1.99
CA PRO A 308 20.96 8.76 -3.45
C PRO A 308 20.48 7.39 -3.95
N LYS A 309 20.47 6.38 -3.08
CA LYS A 309 20.08 5.00 -3.42
C LYS A 309 18.67 4.64 -2.97
N ILE A 310 17.89 5.62 -2.48
CA ILE A 310 16.53 5.33 -2.03
C ILE A 310 15.69 4.74 -3.17
N ASP A 311 14.96 3.66 -2.86
CA ASP A 311 14.07 3.00 -3.80
C ASP A 311 12.77 3.81 -3.90
N LEU A 312 12.40 4.23 -5.11
CA LEU A 312 11.26 5.08 -5.38
C LEU A 312 10.39 4.46 -6.47
N GLY A 313 9.10 4.42 -6.23
CA GLY A 313 8.17 3.88 -7.21
C GLY A 313 6.77 4.46 -7.08
N ILE A 314 5.87 4.03 -7.97
CA ILE A 314 4.46 4.38 -7.88
C ILE A 314 3.58 3.13 -7.80
N CYS A 315 2.42 3.29 -7.18
CA CYS A 315 1.37 2.28 -7.14
C CYS A 315 0.03 2.95 -7.49
N GLY A 316 -1.02 2.15 -7.60
CA GLY A 316 -2.32 2.61 -8.06
C GLY A 316 -2.52 2.37 -9.55
N GLU A 317 -3.58 2.94 -10.13
CA GLU A 317 -3.92 2.72 -11.54
C GLU A 317 -2.88 3.31 -12.51
N HIS A 318 -2.24 4.39 -12.12
CA HIS A 318 -1.20 5.04 -12.92
C HIS A 318 -0.01 4.12 -13.22
N GLY A 319 0.29 3.17 -12.33
CA GLY A 319 1.38 2.21 -12.52
C GLY A 319 1.20 1.25 -13.69
N GLY A 320 0.00 1.15 -14.24
CA GLY A 320 -0.32 0.33 -15.41
C GLY A 320 -0.64 1.14 -16.67
N GLU A 321 -0.49 2.48 -16.64
CA GLU A 321 -0.85 3.38 -17.75
C GLU A 321 0.42 3.89 -18.46
N GLU A 322 0.43 3.81 -19.78
CA GLU A 322 1.63 4.03 -20.61
C GLU A 322 2.29 5.40 -20.42
N THR A 323 1.52 6.49 -20.44
CA THR A 323 2.10 7.84 -20.33
C THR A 323 2.61 8.13 -18.92
N SER A 324 1.95 7.58 -17.91
CA SER A 324 2.39 7.65 -16.51
C SER A 324 3.69 6.87 -16.29
N ILE A 325 3.80 5.69 -16.89
CA ILE A 325 5.02 4.87 -16.86
C ILE A 325 6.18 5.60 -17.53
N LYS A 326 5.93 6.24 -18.69
CA LYS A 326 6.95 7.05 -19.36
C LYS A 326 7.45 8.18 -18.47
N PHE A 327 6.55 8.88 -17.80
CA PHE A 327 6.92 9.92 -16.84
C PHE A 327 7.83 9.38 -15.73
N CYS A 328 7.49 8.22 -15.17
CA CYS A 328 8.28 7.57 -14.11
C CYS A 328 9.68 7.16 -14.62
N ASN A 329 9.75 6.63 -15.84
CA ASN A 329 11.04 6.29 -16.47
C ASN A 329 11.90 7.53 -16.65
N ASP A 330 11.34 8.58 -17.21
CA ASP A 330 12.07 9.82 -17.54
C ASP A 330 12.55 10.53 -16.27
N LEU A 331 11.81 10.43 -15.19
CA LEU A 331 12.18 10.96 -13.89
C LEU A 331 13.25 10.10 -13.18
N GLY A 332 13.43 8.86 -13.61
CA GLY A 332 14.40 7.94 -13.04
C GLY A 332 13.91 7.24 -11.78
N LEU A 333 12.60 7.00 -11.67
CA LEU A 333 12.08 6.13 -10.59
C LEU A 333 12.56 4.69 -10.80
N ASN A 334 12.50 3.89 -9.73
CA ASN A 334 13.01 2.52 -9.73
C ASN A 334 11.98 1.49 -10.18
N TYR A 335 10.69 1.72 -9.87
CA TYR A 335 9.65 0.76 -10.20
C TYR A 335 8.29 1.39 -10.40
N VAL A 336 7.42 0.65 -11.08
CA VAL A 336 5.98 0.87 -11.11
C VAL A 336 5.29 -0.38 -10.59
N SER A 337 4.11 -0.22 -9.97
CA SER A 337 3.31 -1.32 -9.44
C SER A 337 1.89 -1.21 -9.98
N CYS A 338 1.36 -2.31 -10.51
CA CYS A 338 0.05 -2.33 -11.16
C CYS A 338 -0.71 -3.61 -10.84
N SER A 339 -1.98 -3.67 -11.24
CA SER A 339 -2.80 -4.88 -11.08
C SER A 339 -2.17 -6.06 -11.85
N PRO A 340 -2.42 -7.31 -11.43
CA PRO A 340 -1.78 -8.48 -12.05
C PRO A 340 -1.93 -8.56 -13.56
N TYR A 341 -3.13 -8.29 -14.08
CA TYR A 341 -3.41 -8.38 -15.52
C TYR A 341 -2.79 -7.25 -16.35
N ARG A 342 -2.33 -6.17 -15.71
CA ARG A 342 -1.64 -5.05 -16.37
C ARG A 342 -0.13 -5.25 -16.45
N VAL A 343 0.41 -6.26 -15.80
CA VAL A 343 1.86 -6.49 -15.74
C VAL A 343 2.51 -6.61 -17.12
N PRO A 344 1.97 -7.40 -18.09
CA PRO A 344 2.57 -7.46 -19.43
C PRO A 344 2.58 -6.10 -20.14
N ILE A 345 1.48 -5.35 -20.04
CA ILE A 345 1.37 -4.01 -20.64
C ILE A 345 2.39 -3.05 -20.03
N ALA A 346 2.53 -3.09 -18.71
CA ALA A 346 3.49 -2.25 -17.99
C ALA A 346 4.94 -2.57 -18.37
N ARG A 347 5.28 -3.85 -18.55
CA ARG A 347 6.60 -4.29 -19.01
C ARG A 347 6.92 -3.74 -20.40
N LEU A 348 5.97 -3.79 -21.32
CA LEU A 348 6.12 -3.22 -22.67
C LEU A 348 6.24 -1.70 -22.63
N ALA A 349 5.41 -1.03 -21.83
CA ALA A 349 5.45 0.42 -21.69
C ALA A 349 6.78 0.89 -21.09
N ALA A 350 7.31 0.17 -20.11
CA ALA A 350 8.60 0.46 -19.51
C ALA A 350 9.75 0.29 -20.52
N ALA A 351 9.71 -0.75 -21.33
CA ALA A 351 10.70 -0.98 -22.40
C ALA A 351 10.63 0.12 -23.46
N LYS A 352 9.43 0.47 -23.91
CA LYS A 352 9.21 1.55 -24.87
C LYS A 352 9.73 2.89 -24.34
N ALA A 353 9.47 3.21 -23.10
CA ALA A 353 9.95 4.42 -22.45
C ALA A 353 11.50 4.47 -22.41
N ALA A 354 12.15 3.37 -22.11
CA ALA A 354 13.60 3.27 -22.09
C ALA A 354 14.22 3.47 -23.48
N ILE A 355 13.60 2.90 -24.52
CA ILE A 355 14.04 3.07 -25.90
C ILE A 355 13.90 4.53 -26.34
N MET A 356 12.76 5.15 -26.07
CA MET A 356 12.49 6.56 -26.41
C MET A 356 13.44 7.52 -25.69
N GLU A 357 13.81 7.22 -24.46
CA GLU A 357 14.81 8.00 -23.70
C GLU A 357 16.18 7.96 -24.38
N ASN A 358 16.61 6.76 -24.84
CA ASN A 358 17.89 6.59 -25.52
C ASN A 358 17.92 7.29 -26.88
N ASP A 359 16.81 7.30 -27.63
CA ASP A 359 16.72 7.96 -28.92
C ASP A 359 16.79 9.49 -28.83
N ASN A 360 16.50 10.06 -27.65
CA ASN A 360 16.53 11.51 -27.40
C ASN A 360 17.88 11.97 -26.79
N LYS A 361 18.85 11.09 -26.63
CA LYS A 361 20.23 11.38 -26.22
C LYS A 361 21.15 11.42 -27.42
#